data_a51898511f9b76ac4340423479ef7f3e
#
_entry.id   a51898511f9b76ac4340423479ef7f3e
#
_cell.length_a   1.000
_cell.length_b   1.000
_cell.length_c   1.000
_cell.angle_alpha   90.00
_cell.angle_beta   90.00
_cell.angle_gamma   90.00
#
_symmetry.space_group_name_H-M   'P 1'
#
loop_
_entity.id
_entity.type
_entity.pdbx_description
1 polymer ?
#
loop_
_entity_poly.entity_id
_entity_poly.type
_entity_poly.pdbx_seq_one_letter_code
_entity_poly.pdbx_strand_id
1 'polypeptide(L)'
;MADWYYWTNKISIYQSIAKKINNKYIIRRIRKLCRKRKNRFRDKVNKIVKRFIDICLAKNVVEITCGNLNGIRSNCRRGNGSRKRNKIINNFWSHKYIVDRLKTTAENYGLKLTLVNEHNTSSYCPICGANSRRIYRGLFYCPRCSRYMNADVVGCLNIARKYGVKILKI
;
A
#
# COMPACT_ATOMS: atom_id res chain seq x y z
N MET A 1 -8.00 9.12 -0.57
CA MET A 1 -7.47 9.75 0.67
C MET A 1 -8.42 10.80 1.28
N ALA A 2 -9.02 11.69 0.49
CA ALA A 2 -9.92 12.75 0.99
C ALA A 2 -11.03 12.24 1.93
N ASP A 3 -11.72 11.18 1.55
CA ASP A 3 -12.77 10.56 2.37
C ASP A 3 -12.26 10.09 3.76
N TRP A 4 -11.07 9.49 3.83
CA TRP A 4 -10.48 9.07 5.09
C TRP A 4 -10.11 10.26 5.99
N TYR A 5 -9.57 11.34 5.41
CA TYR A 5 -9.27 12.57 6.15
C TYR A 5 -10.54 13.22 6.69
N TYR A 6 -11.60 13.31 5.88
CA TYR A 6 -12.88 13.82 6.33
C TYR A 6 -13.39 13.10 7.58
N TRP A 7 -13.47 11.75 7.54
CA TRP A 7 -13.93 10.97 8.69
C TRP A 7 -12.98 11.05 9.87
N THR A 8 -11.68 11.15 9.64
CA THR A 8 -10.67 11.28 10.70
C THR A 8 -10.80 12.62 11.42
N ASN A 9 -10.98 13.71 10.69
CA ASN A 9 -11.21 15.03 11.28
C ASN A 9 -12.52 15.07 12.06
N LYS A 10 -13.60 14.53 11.51
CA LYS A 10 -14.87 14.42 12.21
C LYS A 10 -14.76 13.64 13.52
N ILE A 11 -14.05 12.52 13.52
CA ILE A 11 -13.78 11.72 14.72
C ILE A 11 -12.96 12.52 15.73
N SER A 12 -11.93 13.26 15.30
CA SER A 12 -11.07 14.03 16.21
C SER A 12 -11.83 15.14 16.95
N ILE A 13 -12.81 15.78 16.30
CA ILE A 13 -13.70 16.76 16.94
C ILE A 13 -14.49 16.09 18.08
N TYR A 14 -15.14 14.96 17.82
CA TYR A 14 -15.88 14.25 18.87
C TYR A 14 -14.95 13.73 19.98
N GLN A 15 -13.73 13.36 19.68
CA GLN A 15 -12.72 12.95 20.67
C GLN A 15 -12.30 14.12 21.56
N SER A 16 -12.15 15.33 21.02
CA SER A 16 -11.83 16.51 21.82
C SER A 16 -12.98 16.90 22.76
N ILE A 17 -14.23 16.75 22.31
CA ILE A 17 -15.42 16.96 23.16
C ILE A 17 -15.48 15.89 24.26
N ALA A 18 -15.26 14.62 23.91
CA ALA A 18 -15.30 13.52 24.87
C ALA A 18 -14.25 13.65 26.00
N LYS A 19 -13.12 14.31 25.75
CA LYS A 19 -12.10 14.60 26.77
C LYS A 19 -12.58 15.65 27.81
N LYS A 20 -13.46 16.55 27.37
CA LYS A 20 -14.01 17.60 28.24
C LYS A 20 -15.27 17.14 29.01
N ILE A 21 -16.06 16.31 28.34
CA ILE A 21 -17.35 15.86 28.85
C ILE A 21 -17.37 14.32 28.75
N ASN A 22 -17.31 13.64 29.90
CA ASN A 22 -17.36 12.17 29.94
C ASN A 22 -18.80 11.67 29.71
N ASN A 23 -19.25 11.72 28.45
CA ASN A 23 -20.63 11.39 28.06
C ASN A 23 -20.68 10.10 27.24
N LYS A 24 -21.46 9.12 27.70
CA LYS A 24 -21.65 7.80 27.04
C LYS A 24 -22.15 7.92 25.58
N TYR A 25 -23.01 8.91 25.30
CA TYR A 25 -23.54 9.14 23.94
C TYR A 25 -22.45 9.60 22.98
N ILE A 26 -21.54 10.46 23.40
CA ILE A 26 -20.39 10.93 22.60
C ILE A 26 -19.46 9.75 22.31
N ILE A 27 -19.15 8.93 23.31
CA ILE A 27 -18.31 7.72 23.14
C ILE A 27 -18.95 6.76 22.14
N ARG A 28 -20.27 6.49 22.27
CA ARG A 28 -21.01 5.66 21.30
C ARG A 28 -20.97 6.24 19.89
N ARG A 29 -21.09 7.56 19.75
CA ARG A 29 -20.98 8.26 18.47
C ARG A 29 -19.60 8.09 17.85
N ILE A 30 -18.52 8.25 18.59
CA ILE A 30 -17.15 8.02 18.15
C ILE A 30 -17.00 6.59 17.62
N ARG A 31 -17.46 5.58 18.35
CA ARG A 31 -17.40 4.17 17.92
C ARG A 31 -18.13 3.95 16.58
N LYS A 32 -19.34 4.53 16.41
CA LYS A 32 -20.10 4.47 15.16
C LYS A 32 -19.33 5.12 13.99
N LEU A 33 -18.73 6.29 14.19
CA LEU A 33 -17.95 6.98 13.18
C LEU A 33 -16.68 6.20 12.78
N CYS A 34 -15.98 5.64 13.77
CA CYS A 34 -14.80 4.78 13.51
C CYS A 34 -15.18 3.56 12.69
N ARG A 35 -16.28 2.87 13.01
CA ARG A 35 -16.80 1.74 12.24
C ARG A 35 -17.19 2.15 10.83
N LYS A 36 -17.89 3.27 10.65
CA LYS A 36 -18.26 3.80 9.33
C LYS A 36 -17.02 4.08 8.48
N ARG A 37 -15.99 4.76 9.03
CA ARG A 37 -14.72 5.00 8.33
C ARG A 37 -14.04 3.69 7.90
N LYS A 38 -13.97 2.70 8.79
CA LYS A 38 -13.40 1.38 8.51
C LYS A 38 -14.15 0.65 7.38
N ASN A 39 -15.49 0.65 7.43
CA ASN A 39 -16.31 -0.03 6.43
C ASN A 39 -16.18 0.62 5.05
N ARG A 40 -16.18 1.96 4.98
CA ARG A 40 -15.95 2.70 3.73
C ARG A 40 -14.57 2.41 3.13
N PHE A 41 -13.55 2.31 3.96
CA PHE A 41 -12.21 1.93 3.51
C PHE A 41 -12.20 0.50 2.94
N ARG A 42 -12.81 -0.45 3.66
CA ARG A 42 -12.91 -1.84 3.22
C ARG A 42 -13.68 -1.99 1.91
N ASP A 43 -14.81 -1.29 1.76
CA ASP A 43 -15.59 -1.28 0.53
C ASP A 43 -14.74 -0.79 -0.66
N LYS A 44 -14.01 0.31 -0.50
CA LYS A 44 -13.11 0.80 -1.53
C LYS A 44 -12.00 -0.19 -1.88
N VAL A 45 -11.37 -0.81 -0.88
CA VAL A 45 -10.35 -1.84 -1.12
C VAL A 45 -10.94 -3.02 -1.88
N ASN A 46 -12.11 -3.51 -1.49
CA ASN A 46 -12.76 -4.62 -2.17
C ASN A 46 -13.04 -4.31 -3.65
N LYS A 47 -13.54 -3.11 -3.95
CA LYS A 47 -13.78 -2.65 -5.34
C LYS A 47 -12.50 -2.56 -6.15
N ILE A 48 -11.42 -2.02 -5.56
CA ILE A 48 -10.11 -1.91 -6.23
C ILE A 48 -9.53 -3.30 -6.50
N VAL A 49 -9.54 -4.18 -5.50
CA VAL A 49 -9.04 -5.55 -5.64
C VAL A 49 -9.82 -6.31 -6.71
N LYS A 50 -11.16 -6.22 -6.69
CA LYS A 50 -11.99 -6.87 -7.72
C LYS A 50 -11.61 -6.38 -9.12
N ARG A 51 -11.57 -5.06 -9.33
CA ARG A 51 -11.19 -4.48 -10.63
C ARG A 51 -9.77 -4.91 -11.07
N PHE A 52 -8.83 -5.00 -10.14
CA PHE A 52 -7.47 -5.45 -10.43
C PHE A 52 -7.46 -6.92 -10.88
N ILE A 53 -8.20 -7.79 -10.19
CA ILE A 53 -8.33 -9.20 -10.59
C ILE A 53 -9.00 -9.33 -11.96
N ASP A 54 -10.05 -8.54 -12.24
CA ASP A 54 -10.70 -8.54 -13.56
C ASP A 54 -9.71 -8.16 -14.69
N ILE A 55 -8.81 -7.20 -14.43
CA ILE A 55 -7.74 -6.85 -15.38
C ILE A 55 -6.74 -8.00 -15.55
N CYS A 56 -6.37 -8.68 -14.47
CA CYS A 56 -5.47 -9.83 -14.52
C CYS A 56 -6.07 -10.97 -15.35
N LEU A 57 -7.35 -11.29 -15.15
CA LEU A 57 -8.06 -12.31 -15.90
C LEU A 57 -8.15 -11.96 -17.40
N ALA A 58 -8.49 -10.72 -17.73
CA ALA A 58 -8.55 -10.24 -19.12
C ALA A 58 -7.20 -10.31 -19.83
N LYS A 59 -6.09 -10.35 -19.08
CA LYS A 59 -4.72 -10.48 -19.60
C LYS A 59 -4.15 -11.90 -19.47
N ASN A 60 -4.96 -12.90 -19.14
CA ASN A 60 -4.55 -14.29 -18.92
C ASN A 60 -3.40 -14.44 -17.91
N VAL A 61 -3.38 -13.60 -16.87
CA VAL A 61 -2.42 -13.71 -15.77
C VAL A 61 -2.75 -14.95 -14.95
N VAL A 62 -1.76 -15.77 -14.64
CA VAL A 62 -1.90 -16.97 -13.79
C VAL A 62 -1.33 -16.76 -12.38
N GLU A 63 -0.36 -15.86 -12.24
CA GLU A 63 0.29 -15.59 -10.95
C GLU A 63 0.50 -14.08 -10.75
N ILE A 64 0.23 -13.63 -9.52
CA ILE A 64 0.45 -12.25 -9.06
C ILE A 64 1.57 -12.28 -8.03
N THR A 65 2.64 -11.54 -8.27
CA THR A 65 3.73 -11.38 -7.31
C THR A 65 3.58 -10.05 -6.58
N CYS A 66 3.51 -10.09 -5.25
CA CYS A 66 3.33 -8.92 -4.41
C CYS A 66 4.45 -8.81 -3.36
N GLY A 67 4.97 -7.63 -3.16
CA GLY A 67 5.98 -7.37 -2.15
C GLY A 67 5.46 -7.56 -0.72
N ASN A 68 6.26 -8.20 0.12
CA ASN A 68 5.95 -8.41 1.52
C ASN A 68 6.45 -7.22 2.35
N LEU A 69 5.53 -6.39 2.81
CA LEU A 69 5.79 -5.23 3.67
C LEU A 69 5.72 -5.56 5.17
N ASN A 70 6.04 -6.79 5.57
CA ASN A 70 6.10 -7.14 6.99
C ASN A 70 7.15 -6.25 7.69
N GLY A 71 6.79 -5.75 8.88
CA GLY A 71 7.68 -4.89 9.68
C GLY A 71 7.62 -3.39 9.37
N ILE A 72 6.91 -2.93 8.33
CA ILE A 72 6.81 -1.49 8.01
C ILE A 72 6.31 -0.63 9.18
N ARG A 73 5.49 -1.21 10.06
CA ARG A 73 4.97 -0.53 11.27
C ARG A 73 5.96 -0.47 12.41
N SER A 74 6.91 -1.39 12.51
CA SER A 74 7.91 -1.42 13.59
C SER A 74 8.84 -0.21 13.48
N ASN A 75 9.20 0.19 12.27
CA ASN A 75 10.01 1.39 12.03
C ASN A 75 9.29 2.69 12.39
N CYS A 76 7.95 2.73 12.24
CA CYS A 76 7.15 3.88 12.64
C CYS A 76 7.01 4.03 14.16
N ARG A 77 7.05 2.94 14.92
CA ARG A 77 6.99 2.96 16.39
C ARG A 77 8.28 3.46 17.03
N ARG A 78 9.41 3.32 16.36
CA ARG A 78 10.74 3.78 16.84
C ARG A 78 10.95 5.28 16.69
N GLY A 79 9.91 6.08 16.36
CA GLY A 79 10.01 7.53 16.24
C GLY A 79 10.65 8.03 14.94
N ASN A 80 11.06 7.12 14.06
CA ASN A 80 11.67 7.47 12.77
C ASN A 80 10.61 7.99 11.77
N GLY A 81 10.82 9.18 11.24
CA GLY A 81 9.96 9.80 10.24
C GLY A 81 8.97 10.86 10.78
N SER A 82 8.31 11.57 9.88
CA SER A 82 7.39 12.64 10.26
C SER A 82 6.15 12.12 10.99
N ARG A 83 5.68 12.86 12.00
CA ARG A 83 4.46 12.56 12.76
C ARG A 83 3.24 12.32 11.86
N LYS A 84 3.11 13.09 10.77
CA LYS A 84 2.04 12.96 9.77
C LYS A 84 2.13 11.62 9.03
N ARG A 85 3.33 11.24 8.59
CA ARG A 85 3.59 9.96 7.89
C ARG A 85 3.29 8.77 8.79
N ASN A 86 3.77 8.78 10.04
CA ASN A 86 3.53 7.72 11.00
C ASN A 86 2.04 7.55 11.32
N LYS A 87 1.29 8.66 11.44
CA LYS A 87 -0.17 8.64 11.61
C LYS A 87 -0.88 7.97 10.42
N ILE A 88 -0.45 8.23 9.20
CA ILE A 88 -1.02 7.59 7.99
C ILE A 88 -0.72 6.08 7.99
N ILE A 89 0.53 5.69 8.19
CA ILE A 89 0.95 4.29 8.15
C ILE A 89 0.26 3.47 9.24
N ASN A 90 0.19 4.01 10.46
CA ASN A 90 -0.39 3.27 11.59
C ASN A 90 -1.92 3.18 11.56
N ASN A 91 -2.60 4.21 11.06
CA ASN A 91 -4.06 4.30 11.16
C ASN A 91 -4.81 4.09 9.84
N PHE A 92 -4.20 4.48 8.71
CA PHE A 92 -4.86 4.40 7.41
C PHE A 92 -4.39 3.21 6.58
N TRP A 93 -3.07 2.96 6.54
CA TRP A 93 -2.48 1.96 5.67
C TRP A 93 -2.68 0.55 6.25
N SER A 94 -3.84 -0.04 6.01
CA SER A 94 -4.17 -1.42 6.40
C SER A 94 -3.57 -2.41 5.38
N HIS A 95 -2.24 -2.42 5.26
CA HIS A 95 -1.51 -3.26 4.32
C HIS A 95 -1.92 -4.73 4.42
N LYS A 96 -1.94 -5.28 5.64
CA LYS A 96 -2.35 -6.67 5.85
C LYS A 96 -3.74 -6.94 5.26
N TYR A 97 -4.74 -6.07 5.51
CA TYR A 97 -6.08 -6.27 4.97
C TYR A 97 -6.11 -6.24 3.43
N ILE A 98 -5.31 -5.37 2.80
CA ILE A 98 -5.21 -5.29 1.33
C ILE A 98 -4.64 -6.59 0.77
N VAL A 99 -3.54 -7.08 1.35
CA VAL A 99 -2.88 -8.33 0.93
C VAL A 99 -3.79 -9.54 1.18
N ASP A 100 -4.38 -9.66 2.36
CA ASP A 100 -5.29 -10.76 2.70
C ASP A 100 -6.49 -10.76 1.72
N ARG A 101 -7.05 -9.59 1.43
CA ARG A 101 -8.17 -9.47 0.50
C ARG A 101 -7.77 -9.79 -0.94
N LEU A 102 -6.58 -9.34 -1.37
CA LEU A 102 -6.05 -9.67 -2.68
C LEU A 102 -5.82 -11.19 -2.80
N LYS A 103 -5.24 -11.82 -1.78
CA LYS A 103 -5.00 -13.26 -1.74
C LYS A 103 -6.29 -14.04 -1.89
N THR A 104 -7.26 -13.80 -0.99
CA THR A 104 -8.55 -14.51 -1.02
C THR A 104 -9.29 -14.30 -2.35
N THR A 105 -9.24 -13.07 -2.91
CA THR A 105 -9.92 -12.82 -4.18
C THR A 105 -9.20 -13.48 -5.34
N ALA A 106 -7.87 -13.46 -5.38
CA ALA A 106 -7.08 -14.15 -6.40
C ALA A 106 -7.36 -15.66 -6.41
N GLU A 107 -7.30 -16.30 -5.23
CA GLU A 107 -7.60 -17.72 -5.05
C GLU A 107 -9.00 -18.10 -5.55
N ASN A 108 -10.02 -17.29 -5.26
CA ASN A 108 -11.39 -17.52 -5.73
C ASN A 108 -11.53 -17.50 -7.27
N TYR A 109 -10.60 -16.90 -7.98
CA TYR A 109 -10.56 -16.84 -9.44
C TYR A 109 -9.44 -17.71 -10.05
N GLY A 110 -8.85 -18.61 -9.27
CA GLY A 110 -7.81 -19.53 -9.74
C GLY A 110 -6.44 -18.87 -9.98
N LEU A 111 -6.23 -17.66 -9.48
CA LEU A 111 -4.95 -16.95 -9.60
C LEU A 111 -4.08 -17.24 -8.37
N LYS A 112 -2.80 -17.54 -8.59
CA LYS A 112 -1.82 -17.68 -7.50
C LYS A 112 -1.32 -16.31 -7.03
N LEU A 113 -1.27 -16.07 -5.71
CA LEU A 113 -0.61 -14.92 -5.13
C LEU A 113 0.65 -15.33 -4.38
N THR A 114 1.80 -14.81 -4.82
CA THR A 114 3.11 -15.06 -4.19
C THR A 114 3.61 -13.79 -3.51
N LEU A 115 3.91 -13.89 -2.21
CA LEU A 115 4.51 -12.80 -1.44
C LEU A 115 6.03 -12.92 -1.46
N VAL A 116 6.71 -11.84 -1.83
CA VAL A 116 8.14 -11.82 -2.09
C VAL A 116 8.86 -10.74 -1.27
N ASN A 117 10.13 -10.98 -0.96
CA ASN A 117 10.95 -10.01 -0.24
C ASN A 117 11.37 -8.87 -1.17
N GLU A 118 11.00 -7.63 -0.81
CA GLU A 118 11.30 -6.40 -1.57
C GLU A 118 12.70 -5.83 -1.27
N HIS A 119 13.54 -6.49 -0.48
CA HIS A 119 14.86 -5.93 -0.12
C HIS A 119 15.67 -5.59 -1.38
N ASN A 120 16.16 -4.34 -1.43
CA ASN A 120 16.96 -3.74 -2.50
C ASN A 120 16.27 -3.57 -3.88
N THR A 121 14.98 -3.86 -4.03
CA THR A 121 14.30 -3.74 -5.33
C THR A 121 14.13 -2.29 -5.81
N SER A 122 14.32 -1.30 -4.96
CA SER A 122 14.22 0.13 -5.30
C SER A 122 15.57 0.82 -5.56
N SER A 123 16.69 0.07 -5.47
CA SER A 123 18.04 0.64 -5.52
C SER A 123 18.81 0.32 -6.79
N TYR A 124 18.28 -0.51 -7.66
CA TYR A 124 18.95 -0.93 -8.89
C TYR A 124 18.15 -0.55 -10.14
N CYS A 125 18.90 -0.19 -11.20
CA CYS A 125 18.28 0.06 -12.49
C CYS A 125 17.76 -1.25 -13.12
N PRO A 126 16.48 -1.33 -13.50
CA PRO A 126 15.93 -2.55 -14.12
C PRO A 126 16.45 -2.79 -15.54
N ILE A 127 17.14 -1.86 -16.18
CA ILE A 127 17.69 -2.00 -17.52
C ILE A 127 19.13 -2.53 -17.47
N CYS A 128 20.02 -1.84 -16.75
CA CYS A 128 21.47 -2.14 -16.75
C CYS A 128 21.99 -2.76 -15.45
N GLY A 129 21.15 -2.93 -14.41
CA GLY A 129 21.57 -3.46 -13.11
C GLY A 129 22.42 -2.52 -12.24
N ALA A 130 22.76 -1.33 -12.73
CA ALA A 130 23.60 -0.40 -11.99
C ALA A 130 22.90 0.11 -10.71
N ASN A 131 23.67 0.32 -9.64
CA ASN A 131 23.19 0.99 -8.46
C ASN A 131 22.77 2.41 -8.80
N SER A 132 21.60 2.80 -8.38
CA SER A 132 20.94 4.04 -8.79
C SER A 132 20.03 4.52 -7.64
N ARG A 133 19.51 5.73 -7.73
CA ARG A 133 18.75 6.32 -6.63
C ARG A 133 17.43 6.94 -7.04
N ARG A 134 16.49 6.95 -6.13
CA ARG A 134 15.31 7.81 -6.22
C ARG A 134 15.73 9.26 -5.97
N ILE A 135 15.44 10.15 -6.92
CA ILE A 135 15.64 11.59 -6.74
C ILE A 135 14.51 12.16 -5.90
N TYR A 136 13.26 11.79 -6.26
CA TYR A 136 12.05 12.16 -5.54
C TYR A 136 11.13 10.95 -5.38
N ARG A 137 10.06 11.15 -4.60
CA ARG A 137 8.98 10.16 -4.51
C ARG A 137 8.34 9.99 -5.89
N GLY A 138 8.46 8.80 -6.46
CA GLY A 138 7.94 8.48 -7.80
C GLY A 138 8.95 8.67 -8.95
N LEU A 139 10.09 9.33 -8.73
CA LEU A 139 11.11 9.56 -9.76
C LEU A 139 12.40 8.82 -9.43
N PHE A 140 12.82 7.97 -10.34
CA PHE A 140 14.08 7.22 -10.31
C PHE A 140 14.98 7.68 -11.46
N TYR A 141 16.26 7.82 -11.21
CA TYR A 141 17.26 8.15 -12.23
C TYR A 141 18.39 7.15 -12.21
N CYS A 142 18.76 6.67 -13.38
CA CYS A 142 19.93 5.82 -13.59
C CYS A 142 21.05 6.62 -14.30
N PRO A 143 22.18 6.90 -13.64
CA PRO A 143 23.29 7.64 -14.27
C PRO A 143 23.93 6.85 -15.42
N ARG A 144 23.99 5.50 -15.33
CA ARG A 144 24.60 4.67 -16.36
C ARG A 144 23.78 4.64 -17.65
N CYS A 145 22.44 4.62 -17.55
CA CYS A 145 21.54 4.65 -18.70
C CYS A 145 21.14 6.05 -19.11
N SER A 146 21.48 7.08 -18.30
CA SER A 146 21.01 8.46 -18.44
C SER A 146 19.49 8.58 -18.58
N ARG A 147 18.73 7.72 -17.88
CA ARG A 147 17.27 7.63 -18.01
C ARG A 147 16.54 7.92 -16.71
N TYR A 148 15.43 8.65 -16.85
CA TYR A 148 14.43 8.83 -15.81
C TYR A 148 13.32 7.80 -15.97
N MET A 149 12.86 7.25 -14.85
CA MET A 149 11.83 6.20 -14.80
C MET A 149 10.89 6.44 -13.62
N ASN A 150 9.67 5.94 -13.72
CA ASN A 150 8.79 5.90 -12.57
C ASN A 150 9.34 4.91 -11.53
N ALA A 151 9.54 5.38 -10.29
CA ALA A 151 10.17 4.58 -9.23
C ALA A 151 9.34 3.35 -8.79
N ASP A 152 8.01 3.40 -8.94
CA ASP A 152 7.15 2.27 -8.60
C ASP A 152 7.21 1.20 -9.70
N VAL A 153 7.30 1.61 -10.98
CA VAL A 153 7.56 0.70 -12.10
C VAL A 153 8.93 0.03 -11.94
N VAL A 154 9.98 0.78 -11.58
CA VAL A 154 11.31 0.22 -11.28
C VAL A 154 11.23 -0.84 -10.19
N GLY A 155 10.50 -0.58 -9.09
CA GLY A 155 10.28 -1.57 -8.03
C GLY A 155 9.61 -2.84 -8.55
N CYS A 156 8.56 -2.71 -9.33
CA CYS A 156 7.85 -3.85 -9.93
C CYS A 156 8.73 -4.68 -10.87
N LEU A 157 9.50 -4.02 -11.75
CA LEU A 157 10.40 -4.68 -12.68
C LEU A 157 11.53 -5.43 -11.97
N ASN A 158 12.09 -4.86 -10.90
CA ASN A 158 13.12 -5.50 -10.10
C ASN A 158 12.58 -6.68 -9.27
N ILE A 159 11.35 -6.59 -8.77
CA ILE A 159 10.67 -7.73 -8.16
C ILE A 159 10.50 -8.85 -9.20
N ALA A 160 9.97 -8.53 -10.38
CA ALA A 160 9.77 -9.50 -11.44
C ALA A 160 11.08 -10.21 -11.83
N ARG A 161 12.18 -9.48 -12.02
CA ARG A 161 13.50 -10.05 -12.28
C ARG A 161 14.00 -10.97 -11.18
N LYS A 162 13.89 -10.51 -9.92
CA LYS A 162 14.36 -11.26 -8.76
C LYS A 162 13.68 -12.63 -8.64
N TYR A 163 12.46 -12.73 -9.15
CA TYR A 163 11.65 -13.96 -9.12
C TYR A 163 11.52 -14.66 -10.48
N GLY A 164 12.48 -14.41 -11.38
CA GLY A 164 12.66 -15.17 -12.60
C GLY A 164 11.67 -14.85 -13.74
N VAL A 165 10.90 -13.78 -13.62
CA VAL A 165 10.02 -13.35 -14.71
C VAL A 165 10.87 -12.71 -15.82
N LYS A 166 10.84 -13.29 -17.02
CA LYS A 166 11.47 -12.68 -18.20
C LYS A 166 10.72 -11.39 -18.57
N ILE A 167 11.38 -10.26 -18.40
CA ILE A 167 10.84 -8.98 -18.86
C ILE A 167 11.24 -8.82 -20.31
N LEU A 168 10.26 -8.77 -21.21
CA LEU A 168 10.49 -8.37 -22.59
C LEU A 168 11.11 -6.98 -22.60
N LYS A 169 12.10 -6.76 -23.49
CA LYS A 169 12.78 -5.46 -23.60
C LYS A 169 11.75 -4.35 -23.80
N ILE A 170 11.76 -3.37 -22.91
CA ILE A 170 10.97 -2.14 -23.01
C ILE A 170 11.75 -1.14 -23.88
#